data_8deadbf3a0bcacd56eb14b8306371bbc
#
_entry.id   8deadbf3a0bcacd56eb14b8306371bbc
#
_cell.length_a   1.000
_cell.length_b   1.000
_cell.length_c   1.000
_cell.angle_alpha   90.00
_cell.angle_beta   90.00
_cell.angle_gamma   90.00
#
_symmetry.space_group_name_H-M   'P 1'
#
loop_
_entity.id
_entity.type
_entity.pdbx_description
1 polymer ?
#
loop_
_entity_poly.entity_id
_entity_poly.type
_entity_poly.pdbx_seq_one_letter_code
_entity_poly.pdbx_strand_id
1 'polypeptide(L)'
;MKKLSCLLIFLILNSCSVNPVTGQQDFVMMSENQEISLGKKYHAQVLQQTPAYNDQELQNYVQRIGDSLSIKSHRPNLFYRFTVLDSPDINAFALPGGYIYINRGLMAYLSSEEELAAVLGHEIGHVTARHSVRQYSQSQLMSIFSAAVQINSGRTAGDIVGVASGALLAGYGREMELEADELGAEYLYQDGYSTEGMMKVLSVLKDQEIYSKELAKQRGQEPINYHGIFASHPSNDKRLKEILEEVNIKNKKGAEKTKADYFEKINGMVYGDSEESGVRKGNEFFHKDLDLYLASPNNWEIINTQKNIIFRAPFSKAMLNVSLEDLNFRETPKEYMQRVASGFSKGEDLNINGYKGYTCLVRERTGEMRRLAVLFRERKIYQFVGYLDEQEKDF
;
A
#
# COMPACT_ATOMS: atom_id res chain seq x y z
N MET A 1 29.48 -14.72 -28.45
CA MET A 1 28.06 -14.33 -28.68
C MET A 1 27.12 -15.52 -28.86
N LYS A 2 27.34 -16.50 -29.75
CA LYS A 2 26.40 -17.64 -29.94
C LYS A 2 26.19 -18.51 -28.66
N LYS A 3 27.21 -18.72 -27.81
CA LYS A 3 27.07 -19.51 -26.55
C LYS A 3 26.24 -18.76 -25.48
N LEU A 4 26.25 -17.43 -25.45
CA LEU A 4 25.47 -16.62 -24.54
C LEU A 4 23.99 -16.61 -24.95
N SER A 5 23.70 -16.57 -26.29
CA SER A 5 22.33 -16.69 -26.80
C SER A 5 21.69 -18.05 -26.49
N CYS A 6 22.44 -19.15 -26.58
CA CYS A 6 21.92 -20.47 -26.23
C CYS A 6 21.62 -20.62 -24.73
N LEU A 7 22.43 -20.01 -23.85
CA LEU A 7 22.20 -20.03 -22.41
C LEU A 7 20.95 -19.22 -22.02
N LEU A 8 20.74 -18.08 -22.67
CA LEU A 8 19.55 -17.25 -22.45
C LEU A 8 18.25 -17.96 -22.89
N ILE A 9 18.28 -18.67 -24.03
CA ILE A 9 17.15 -19.46 -24.54
C ILE A 9 16.83 -20.62 -23.60
N PHE A 10 17.87 -21.29 -23.01
CA PHE A 10 17.67 -22.38 -22.08
C PHE A 10 17.08 -21.94 -20.72
N LEU A 11 17.37 -20.73 -20.26
CA LEU A 11 16.78 -20.13 -19.07
C LEU A 11 15.30 -19.77 -19.27
N ILE A 12 14.91 -19.34 -20.46
CA ILE A 12 13.52 -18.99 -20.78
C ILE A 12 12.62 -20.23 -20.84
N LEU A 13 13.14 -21.36 -21.32
CA LEU A 13 12.37 -22.60 -21.45
C LEU A 13 12.01 -23.26 -20.12
N ASN A 14 12.70 -22.94 -19.02
CA ASN A 14 12.40 -23.46 -17.67
C ASN A 14 11.55 -22.50 -16.83
N SER A 15 11.14 -21.34 -17.36
CA SER A 15 10.41 -20.30 -16.65
C SER A 15 8.89 -20.35 -16.88
N CYS A 16 8.37 -21.41 -17.49
CA CYS A 16 6.93 -21.58 -17.69
C CYS A 16 6.34 -22.40 -16.55
N SER A 17 5.30 -21.88 -15.92
CA SER A 17 4.47 -22.55 -14.93
C SER A 17 3.04 -22.66 -15.47
N VAL A 18 2.34 -23.71 -15.13
CA VAL A 18 0.92 -23.83 -15.46
C VAL A 18 0.14 -22.80 -14.64
N ASN A 19 -0.67 -21.99 -15.31
CA ASN A 19 -1.60 -21.06 -14.67
C ASN A 19 -2.69 -21.89 -13.97
N PRO A 20 -2.89 -21.73 -12.66
CA PRO A 20 -3.88 -22.51 -11.92
C PRO A 20 -5.32 -22.28 -12.36
N VAL A 21 -5.61 -21.13 -12.98
CA VAL A 21 -6.94 -20.71 -13.42
C VAL A 21 -7.22 -21.22 -14.85
N THR A 22 -6.32 -20.92 -15.79
CA THR A 22 -6.56 -21.18 -17.22
C THR A 22 -6.02 -22.53 -17.68
N GLY A 23 -5.18 -23.18 -16.90
CA GLY A 23 -4.44 -24.39 -17.30
C GLY A 23 -3.39 -24.15 -18.39
N GLN A 24 -3.23 -22.94 -18.87
CA GLN A 24 -2.24 -22.57 -19.87
C GLN A 24 -0.87 -22.29 -19.24
N GLN A 25 0.17 -22.22 -20.08
CA GLN A 25 1.51 -21.90 -19.61
C GLN A 25 1.69 -20.38 -19.47
N ASP A 26 1.96 -19.94 -18.24
CA ASP A 26 2.35 -18.56 -17.94
C ASP A 26 3.86 -18.43 -17.84
N PHE A 27 4.37 -17.28 -18.28
CA PHE A 27 5.76 -16.91 -18.02
C PHE A 27 5.91 -16.44 -16.57
N VAL A 28 6.44 -17.34 -15.73
CA VAL A 28 6.64 -17.10 -14.30
C VAL A 28 8.04 -17.55 -13.89
N MET A 29 8.86 -16.59 -13.45
CA MET A 29 10.23 -16.82 -13.02
C MET A 29 10.36 -17.27 -11.55
N MET A 30 9.28 -17.74 -10.95
CA MET A 30 9.20 -18.06 -9.52
C MET A 30 8.41 -19.36 -9.30
N SER A 31 9.01 -20.30 -8.58
CA SER A 31 8.30 -21.49 -8.13
C SER A 31 7.30 -21.15 -7.00
N GLU A 32 6.36 -22.06 -6.73
CA GLU A 32 5.38 -21.87 -5.65
C GLU A 32 6.06 -21.73 -4.27
N ASN A 33 7.09 -22.52 -3.99
CA ASN A 33 7.85 -22.40 -2.74
C ASN A 33 8.55 -21.04 -2.59
N GLN A 34 9.06 -20.49 -3.69
CA GLN A 34 9.65 -19.16 -3.70
C GLN A 34 8.59 -18.07 -3.51
N GLU A 35 7.41 -18.24 -4.14
CA GLU A 35 6.24 -17.37 -3.96
C GLU A 35 5.82 -17.32 -2.49
N ILE A 36 5.64 -18.46 -1.83
CA ILE A 36 5.29 -18.56 -0.41
C ILE A 36 6.34 -17.93 0.48
N SER A 37 7.62 -18.17 0.20
CA SER A 37 8.75 -17.62 0.97
C SER A 37 8.81 -16.09 0.85
N LEU A 38 8.56 -15.57 -0.35
CA LEU A 38 8.50 -14.14 -0.63
C LEU A 38 7.34 -13.49 0.11
N GLY A 39 6.14 -14.08 0.05
CA GLY A 39 4.97 -13.62 0.77
C GLY A 39 5.20 -13.56 2.27
N LYS A 40 5.80 -14.61 2.86
CA LYS A 40 6.15 -14.63 4.28
C LYS A 40 7.11 -13.50 4.67
N LYS A 41 8.09 -13.20 3.85
CA LYS A 41 9.03 -12.09 4.06
C LYS A 41 8.31 -10.74 4.05
N TYR A 42 7.46 -10.50 3.06
CA TYR A 42 6.71 -9.24 2.94
C TYR A 42 5.62 -9.13 4.01
N HIS A 43 4.99 -10.23 4.42
CA HIS A 43 4.05 -10.25 5.54
C HIS A 43 4.66 -9.64 6.81
N ALA A 44 5.89 -10.04 7.16
CA ALA A 44 6.57 -9.46 8.33
C ALA A 44 6.81 -7.95 8.16
N GLN A 45 7.13 -7.49 6.95
CA GLN A 45 7.32 -6.05 6.67
C GLN A 45 6.00 -5.27 6.73
N VAL A 46 4.90 -5.83 6.21
CA VAL A 46 3.56 -5.22 6.31
C VAL A 46 3.18 -5.02 7.76
N LEU A 47 3.30 -6.06 8.60
CA LEU A 47 2.95 -5.96 10.02
C LEU A 47 3.88 -5.03 10.83
N GLN A 48 5.11 -4.81 10.38
CA GLN A 48 5.99 -3.78 10.93
C GLN A 48 5.59 -2.37 10.53
N GLN A 49 4.95 -2.20 9.36
CA GLN A 49 4.50 -0.90 8.85
C GLN A 49 3.08 -0.57 9.30
N THR A 50 2.21 -1.55 9.32
CA THR A 50 0.80 -1.43 9.69
C THR A 50 0.42 -2.65 10.51
N PRO A 51 0.29 -2.52 11.84
CA PRO A 51 -0.02 -3.65 12.70
C PRO A 51 -1.40 -4.21 12.39
N ALA A 52 -1.62 -5.46 12.75
CA ALA A 52 -2.95 -6.04 12.75
C ALA A 52 -3.83 -5.25 13.75
N TYR A 53 -5.07 -4.98 13.35
CA TYR A 53 -6.04 -4.35 14.23
C TYR A 53 -6.30 -5.25 15.45
N ASN A 54 -6.24 -4.66 16.65
CA ASN A 54 -6.27 -5.39 17.91
C ASN A 54 -7.70 -5.79 18.34
N ASP A 55 -8.35 -6.59 17.49
CA ASP A 55 -9.65 -7.21 17.73
C ASP A 55 -9.65 -8.65 17.20
N GLN A 56 -9.49 -9.61 18.11
CA GLN A 56 -9.39 -11.02 17.73
C GLN A 56 -10.69 -11.58 17.17
N GLU A 57 -11.85 -11.08 17.58
CA GLU A 57 -13.14 -11.55 17.07
C GLU A 57 -13.33 -11.09 15.62
N LEU A 58 -12.94 -9.83 15.33
CA LEU A 58 -12.96 -9.29 13.98
C LEU A 58 -11.95 -10.01 13.07
N GLN A 59 -10.73 -10.28 13.55
CA GLN A 59 -9.74 -11.07 12.81
C GLN A 59 -10.30 -12.47 12.47
N ASN A 60 -10.88 -13.15 13.45
CA ASN A 60 -11.47 -14.48 13.24
C ASN A 60 -12.68 -14.45 12.31
N TYR A 61 -13.46 -13.37 12.35
CA TYR A 61 -14.60 -13.19 11.45
C TYR A 61 -14.16 -13.08 9.99
N VAL A 62 -13.18 -12.22 9.71
CA VAL A 62 -12.63 -12.05 8.36
C VAL A 62 -11.92 -13.31 7.88
N GLN A 63 -11.15 -13.98 8.76
CA GLN A 63 -10.49 -15.26 8.42
C GLN A 63 -11.52 -16.33 8.00
N ARG A 64 -12.62 -16.49 8.73
CA ARG A 64 -13.66 -17.50 8.40
C ARG A 64 -14.28 -17.27 7.04
N ILE A 65 -14.59 -16.02 6.68
CA ILE A 65 -15.15 -15.69 5.37
C ILE A 65 -14.12 -16.02 4.28
N GLY A 66 -12.87 -15.59 4.49
CA GLY A 66 -11.79 -15.86 3.55
C GLY A 66 -11.52 -17.36 3.38
N ASP A 67 -11.53 -18.15 4.46
CA ASP A 67 -11.34 -19.60 4.42
C ASP A 67 -12.44 -20.27 3.59
N SER A 68 -13.71 -19.86 3.78
CA SER A 68 -14.83 -20.46 3.04
C SER A 68 -14.75 -20.18 1.54
N LEU A 69 -14.29 -18.99 1.16
CA LEU A 69 -14.06 -18.62 -0.25
C LEU A 69 -12.82 -19.32 -0.84
N SER A 70 -11.73 -19.37 -0.08
CA SER A 70 -10.46 -19.92 -0.56
C SER A 70 -10.52 -21.40 -0.88
N ILE A 71 -11.32 -22.18 -0.14
CA ILE A 71 -11.58 -23.60 -0.43
C ILE A 71 -12.27 -23.79 -1.79
N LYS A 72 -13.04 -22.79 -2.26
CA LYS A 72 -13.70 -22.78 -3.57
C LYS A 72 -12.81 -22.25 -4.69
N SER A 73 -11.64 -21.73 -4.35
CA SER A 73 -10.74 -21.10 -5.31
C SER A 73 -9.95 -22.13 -6.15
N HIS A 74 -9.33 -21.66 -7.21
CA HIS A 74 -8.46 -22.48 -8.08
C HIS A 74 -7.14 -22.93 -7.41
N ARG A 75 -6.87 -22.48 -6.17
CA ARG A 75 -5.71 -22.92 -5.36
C ARG A 75 -6.13 -23.29 -3.92
N PRO A 76 -7.06 -24.25 -3.73
CA PRO A 76 -7.64 -24.55 -2.41
C PRO A 76 -6.64 -25.14 -1.41
N ASN A 77 -5.51 -25.64 -1.88
CA ASN A 77 -4.46 -26.24 -1.03
C ASN A 77 -3.41 -25.22 -0.57
N LEU A 78 -3.46 -23.96 -1.02
CA LEU A 78 -2.60 -22.91 -0.55
C LEU A 78 -3.05 -22.48 0.85
N PHE A 79 -2.09 -22.16 1.72
CA PHE A 79 -2.41 -21.58 3.02
C PHE A 79 -2.78 -20.12 2.86
N TYR A 80 -4.03 -19.77 3.20
CA TYR A 80 -4.50 -18.40 3.17
C TYR A 80 -4.52 -17.78 4.55
N ARG A 81 -4.04 -16.56 4.67
CA ARG A 81 -4.08 -15.75 5.87
C ARG A 81 -4.69 -14.39 5.58
N PHE A 82 -5.82 -14.14 6.21
CA PHE A 82 -6.53 -12.88 6.14
C PHE A 82 -6.24 -12.05 7.38
N THR A 83 -5.92 -10.77 7.19
CA THR A 83 -5.55 -9.88 8.31
C THR A 83 -6.25 -8.54 8.14
N VAL A 84 -6.99 -8.13 9.16
CA VAL A 84 -7.47 -6.74 9.27
C VAL A 84 -6.33 -5.89 9.79
N LEU A 85 -5.95 -4.86 9.02
CA LEU A 85 -4.90 -3.92 9.40
C LEU A 85 -5.47 -2.69 10.10
N ASP A 86 -4.75 -2.18 11.10
CA ASP A 86 -5.08 -0.92 11.78
C ASP A 86 -4.68 0.28 10.91
N SER A 87 -5.43 0.48 9.82
CA SER A 87 -5.27 1.62 8.93
C SER A 87 -6.63 2.25 8.62
N PRO A 88 -6.75 3.59 8.67
CA PRO A 88 -7.95 4.30 8.26
C PRO A 88 -8.12 4.36 6.73
N ASP A 89 -7.12 3.93 5.96
CA ASP A 89 -7.15 4.00 4.51
C ASP A 89 -8.16 3.00 3.92
N ILE A 90 -8.83 3.42 2.86
CA ILE A 90 -9.74 2.56 2.10
C ILE A 90 -8.90 1.67 1.19
N ASN A 91 -8.50 0.49 1.67
CA ASN A 91 -7.65 -0.43 0.92
C ASN A 91 -7.83 -1.89 1.34
N ALA A 92 -7.59 -2.78 0.36
CA ALA A 92 -7.31 -4.20 0.54
C ALA A 92 -6.21 -4.58 -0.45
N PHE A 93 -5.45 -5.62 -0.18
CA PHE A 93 -4.41 -6.09 -1.09
C PHE A 93 -3.96 -7.50 -0.75
N ALA A 94 -3.44 -8.20 -1.76
CA ALA A 94 -2.85 -9.52 -1.61
C ALA A 94 -1.35 -9.51 -1.85
N LEU A 95 -0.62 -10.29 -1.06
CA LEU A 95 0.78 -10.64 -1.31
C LEU A 95 0.86 -12.06 -1.92
N PRO A 96 1.96 -12.38 -2.60
CA PRO A 96 2.22 -13.75 -3.03
C PRO A 96 2.08 -14.76 -1.88
N GLY A 97 1.64 -15.99 -2.17
CA GLY A 97 1.60 -17.08 -1.20
C GLY A 97 0.44 -17.04 -0.22
N GLY A 98 -0.65 -16.32 -0.55
CA GLY A 98 -1.92 -16.41 0.18
C GLY A 98 -2.09 -15.44 1.35
N TYR A 99 -1.26 -14.43 1.49
CA TYR A 99 -1.43 -13.38 2.49
C TYR A 99 -2.32 -12.26 1.95
N ILE A 100 -3.48 -12.06 2.58
CA ILE A 100 -4.49 -11.09 2.16
C ILE A 100 -4.79 -10.14 3.32
N TYR A 101 -4.91 -8.88 2.99
CA TYR A 101 -5.13 -7.80 3.96
C TYR A 101 -6.33 -6.96 3.58
N ILE A 102 -7.06 -6.53 4.60
CA ILE A 102 -8.08 -5.52 4.48
C ILE A 102 -7.87 -4.47 5.56
N ASN A 103 -7.87 -3.21 5.19
CA ASN A 103 -7.80 -2.12 6.15
C ASN A 103 -9.15 -1.93 6.82
N ARG A 104 -9.17 -1.64 8.14
CA ARG A 104 -10.42 -1.29 8.83
C ARG A 104 -11.13 -0.09 8.21
N GLY A 105 -10.36 0.82 7.57
CA GLY A 105 -10.92 1.94 6.84
C GLY A 105 -11.84 1.50 5.70
N LEU A 106 -11.46 0.48 4.92
CA LEU A 106 -12.36 -0.07 3.88
C LEU A 106 -13.58 -0.74 4.51
N MET A 107 -13.40 -1.53 5.57
CA MET A 107 -14.52 -2.21 6.25
C MET A 107 -15.59 -1.23 6.74
N ALA A 108 -15.20 -0.01 7.15
CA ALA A 108 -16.14 1.01 7.60
C ALA A 108 -17.08 1.54 6.49
N TYR A 109 -16.74 1.33 5.22
CA TYR A 109 -17.56 1.72 4.07
C TYR A 109 -18.38 0.58 3.49
N LEU A 110 -18.11 -0.66 3.90
CA LEU A 110 -18.94 -1.81 3.52
C LEU A 110 -20.21 -1.85 4.36
N SER A 111 -21.28 -2.38 3.81
CA SER A 111 -22.59 -2.43 4.45
C SER A 111 -23.13 -3.85 4.67
N SER A 112 -22.38 -4.88 4.27
CA SER A 112 -22.79 -6.28 4.44
C SER A 112 -21.60 -7.26 4.40
N GLU A 113 -21.82 -8.47 4.94
CA GLU A 113 -20.87 -9.58 4.82
C GLU A 113 -20.62 -9.95 3.36
N GLU A 114 -21.61 -9.81 2.49
CA GLU A 114 -21.46 -10.07 1.05
C GLU A 114 -20.48 -9.11 0.38
N GLU A 115 -20.50 -7.82 0.79
CA GLU A 115 -19.54 -6.84 0.29
C GLU A 115 -18.12 -7.15 0.80
N LEU A 116 -17.99 -7.55 2.07
CA LEU A 116 -16.70 -8.02 2.60
C LEU A 116 -16.21 -9.28 1.86
N ALA A 117 -17.09 -10.26 1.66
CA ALA A 117 -16.77 -11.46 0.90
C ALA A 117 -16.36 -11.13 -0.54
N ALA A 118 -16.97 -10.12 -1.16
CA ALA A 118 -16.62 -9.66 -2.50
C ALA A 118 -15.19 -9.09 -2.57
N VAL A 119 -14.82 -8.25 -1.60
CA VAL A 119 -13.43 -7.75 -1.48
C VAL A 119 -12.46 -8.92 -1.31
N LEU A 120 -12.73 -9.83 -0.38
CA LEU A 120 -11.84 -10.97 -0.12
C LEU A 120 -11.77 -11.92 -1.33
N GLY A 121 -12.89 -12.15 -2.02
CA GLY A 121 -12.95 -12.95 -3.24
C GLY A 121 -12.10 -12.38 -4.37
N HIS A 122 -12.14 -11.06 -4.56
CA HIS A 122 -11.29 -10.34 -5.51
C HIS A 122 -9.80 -10.53 -5.18
N GLU A 123 -9.41 -10.37 -3.91
CA GLU A 123 -8.03 -10.57 -3.47
C GLU A 123 -7.57 -12.04 -3.62
N ILE A 124 -8.46 -12.99 -3.35
CA ILE A 124 -8.21 -14.41 -3.64
C ILE A 124 -8.01 -14.62 -5.15
N GLY A 125 -8.77 -13.92 -5.99
CA GLY A 125 -8.59 -13.91 -7.45
C GLY A 125 -7.17 -13.53 -7.85
N HIS A 126 -6.62 -12.45 -7.29
CA HIS A 126 -5.23 -12.05 -7.51
C HIS A 126 -4.22 -13.12 -7.10
N VAL A 127 -4.44 -13.78 -5.97
CA VAL A 127 -3.58 -14.87 -5.48
C VAL A 127 -3.65 -16.10 -6.40
N THR A 128 -4.85 -16.50 -6.81
CA THR A 128 -5.07 -17.71 -7.61
C THR A 128 -4.57 -17.56 -9.03
N ALA A 129 -4.78 -16.38 -9.66
CA ALA A 129 -4.22 -16.04 -10.97
C ALA A 129 -2.73 -15.66 -10.91
N ARG A 130 -2.12 -15.65 -9.70
CA ARG A 130 -0.70 -15.34 -9.48
C ARG A 130 -0.28 -13.98 -10.02
N HIS A 131 -1.16 -12.97 -9.96
CA HIS A 131 -0.95 -11.65 -10.57
C HIS A 131 0.33 -10.97 -10.09
N SER A 132 0.60 -10.95 -8.77
CA SER A 132 1.84 -10.41 -8.20
C SER A 132 3.09 -11.11 -8.74
N VAL A 133 3.03 -12.43 -8.92
CA VAL A 133 4.16 -13.24 -9.43
C VAL A 133 4.38 -13.00 -10.92
N ARG A 134 3.30 -12.89 -11.70
CA ARG A 134 3.34 -12.53 -13.13
C ARG A 134 3.93 -11.13 -13.32
N GLN A 135 3.48 -10.16 -12.56
CA GLN A 135 3.98 -8.78 -12.59
C GLN A 135 5.45 -8.69 -12.18
N TYR A 136 5.84 -9.39 -11.10
CA TYR A 136 7.23 -9.50 -10.68
C TYR A 136 8.11 -10.10 -11.78
N SER A 137 7.67 -11.19 -12.41
CA SER A 137 8.41 -11.85 -13.48
C SER A 137 8.58 -10.97 -14.72
N GLN A 138 7.55 -10.20 -15.08
CA GLN A 138 7.61 -9.21 -16.17
C GLN A 138 8.60 -8.10 -15.85
N SER A 139 8.58 -7.56 -14.62
CA SER A 139 9.52 -6.51 -14.20
C SER A 139 10.97 -6.98 -14.18
N GLN A 140 11.22 -8.23 -13.75
CA GLN A 140 12.53 -8.85 -13.81
C GLN A 140 13.02 -9.01 -15.25
N LEU A 141 12.16 -9.46 -16.15
CA LEU A 141 12.50 -9.58 -17.57
C LEU A 141 12.85 -8.21 -18.17
N MET A 142 12.03 -7.18 -17.90
CA MET A 142 12.29 -5.81 -18.37
C MET A 142 13.60 -5.25 -17.81
N SER A 143 13.94 -5.56 -16.55
CA SER A 143 15.21 -5.16 -15.95
C SER A 143 16.41 -5.82 -16.63
N ILE A 144 16.31 -7.10 -16.98
CA ILE A 144 17.35 -7.84 -17.73
C ILE A 144 17.54 -7.23 -19.13
N PHE A 145 16.44 -6.92 -19.85
CA PHE A 145 16.52 -6.26 -21.14
C PHE A 145 17.13 -4.87 -21.04
N SER A 146 16.73 -4.08 -20.06
CA SER A 146 17.27 -2.74 -19.81
C SER A 146 18.77 -2.80 -19.49
N ALA A 147 19.21 -3.76 -18.67
CA ALA A 147 20.61 -3.99 -18.37
C ALA A 147 21.42 -4.38 -19.63
N ALA A 148 20.88 -5.26 -20.47
CA ALA A 148 21.52 -5.64 -21.73
C ALA A 148 21.67 -4.47 -22.71
N VAL A 149 20.70 -3.55 -22.74
CA VAL A 149 20.76 -2.30 -23.53
C VAL A 149 21.74 -1.30 -22.90
N GLN A 150 21.81 -1.21 -21.56
CA GLN A 150 22.68 -0.28 -20.85
C GLN A 150 24.17 -0.72 -20.87
N ILE A 151 24.48 -2.00 -20.93
CA ILE A 151 25.85 -2.50 -21.11
C ILE A 151 26.46 -1.92 -22.40
N ASN A 152 25.64 -1.63 -23.40
CA ASN A 152 26.07 -0.92 -24.62
C ASN A 152 26.21 0.60 -24.44
N SER A 153 25.68 1.20 -23.36
CA SER A 153 25.63 2.65 -23.14
C SER A 153 26.41 3.14 -21.90
N GLY A 154 27.12 2.26 -21.18
CA GLY A 154 28.11 2.63 -20.15
C GLY A 154 27.54 3.07 -18.78
N ARG A 155 26.31 2.72 -18.41
CA ARG A 155 25.71 2.99 -17.09
C ARG A 155 25.77 1.78 -16.15
N THR A 156 25.88 2.02 -14.85
CA THR A 156 26.13 1.01 -13.83
C THR A 156 24.87 0.30 -13.30
N ALA A 157 25.02 -0.96 -12.87
CA ALA A 157 23.98 -1.91 -12.49
C ALA A 157 23.23 -1.61 -11.17
N GLY A 158 23.48 -0.49 -10.51
CA GLY A 158 22.92 -0.19 -9.18
C GLY A 158 21.40 0.08 -9.13
N ASP A 159 20.78 0.49 -10.25
CA ASP A 159 19.37 0.91 -10.26
C ASP A 159 18.37 -0.24 -10.49
N ILE A 160 18.87 -1.45 -10.75
CA ILE A 160 18.04 -2.58 -11.22
C ILE A 160 17.25 -3.23 -10.06
N VAL A 161 17.82 -3.21 -8.84
CA VAL A 161 17.22 -3.87 -7.67
C VAL A 161 15.98 -3.13 -7.15
N GLY A 162 15.93 -1.80 -7.33
CA GLY A 162 14.80 -0.97 -6.90
C GLY A 162 13.52 -1.17 -7.72
N VAL A 163 13.66 -1.51 -9.00
CA VAL A 163 12.51 -1.66 -9.93
C VAL A 163 11.68 -2.91 -9.61
N ALA A 164 12.32 -3.99 -9.20
CA ALA A 164 11.63 -5.26 -8.96
C ALA A 164 10.80 -5.28 -7.66
N SER A 165 11.27 -4.59 -6.61
CA SER A 165 10.51 -4.46 -5.36
C SER A 165 9.33 -3.48 -5.50
N GLY A 166 9.47 -2.45 -6.33
CA GLY A 166 8.39 -1.52 -6.64
C GLY A 166 7.23 -2.17 -7.42
N ALA A 167 7.52 -3.18 -8.25
CA ALA A 167 6.50 -3.86 -9.04
C ALA A 167 5.47 -4.66 -8.21
N LEU A 168 5.87 -5.18 -7.05
CA LEU A 168 4.94 -5.90 -6.16
C LEU A 168 3.94 -4.97 -5.44
N LEU A 169 4.27 -3.68 -5.37
CA LEU A 169 3.43 -2.65 -4.75
C LEU A 169 2.77 -1.74 -5.80
N ALA A 170 3.10 -1.91 -7.07
CA ALA A 170 2.44 -1.21 -8.17
C ALA A 170 1.05 -1.83 -8.41
N GLY A 171 0.09 -0.99 -8.79
CA GLY A 171 -1.24 -1.44 -9.16
C GLY A 171 -1.23 -2.45 -10.32
N TYR A 172 -2.24 -3.31 -10.35
CA TYR A 172 -2.41 -4.30 -11.41
C TYR A 172 -2.89 -3.66 -12.71
N GLY A 173 -2.51 -4.26 -13.82
CA GLY A 173 -3.04 -3.88 -15.12
C GLY A 173 -4.52 -4.26 -15.23
N ARG A 174 -5.25 -3.53 -16.09
CA ARG A 174 -6.70 -3.67 -16.26
C ARG A 174 -7.16 -5.11 -16.52
N GLU A 175 -6.42 -5.88 -17.31
CA GLU A 175 -6.78 -7.28 -17.61
C GLU A 175 -6.69 -8.16 -16.37
N MET A 176 -5.69 -7.94 -15.51
CA MET A 176 -5.56 -8.64 -14.23
C MET A 176 -6.67 -8.29 -13.25
N GLU A 177 -7.14 -7.04 -13.29
CA GLU A 177 -8.26 -6.60 -12.47
C GLU A 177 -9.58 -7.27 -12.90
N LEU A 178 -9.83 -7.35 -14.20
CA LEU A 178 -10.99 -8.06 -14.74
C LEU A 178 -10.95 -9.55 -14.41
N GLU A 179 -9.79 -10.19 -14.59
CA GLU A 179 -9.59 -11.59 -14.21
C GLU A 179 -9.85 -11.81 -12.70
N ALA A 180 -9.41 -10.90 -11.83
CA ALA A 180 -9.66 -10.99 -10.40
C ALA A 180 -11.15 -10.77 -10.05
N ASP A 181 -11.83 -9.86 -10.74
CA ASP A 181 -13.26 -9.64 -10.59
C ASP A 181 -14.08 -10.88 -11.00
N GLU A 182 -13.78 -11.49 -12.14
CA GLU A 182 -14.42 -12.71 -12.63
C GLU A 182 -14.25 -13.87 -11.64
N LEU A 183 -13.01 -14.07 -11.18
CA LEU A 183 -12.70 -15.10 -10.20
C LEU A 183 -13.37 -14.84 -8.85
N GLY A 184 -13.35 -13.60 -8.38
CA GLY A 184 -14.02 -13.21 -7.16
C GLY A 184 -15.53 -13.47 -7.21
N ALA A 185 -16.18 -13.10 -8.31
CA ALA A 185 -17.60 -13.40 -8.54
C ALA A 185 -17.89 -14.89 -8.59
N GLU A 186 -17.01 -15.69 -9.20
CA GLU A 186 -17.13 -17.14 -9.22
C GLU A 186 -17.06 -17.74 -7.82
N TYR A 187 -16.08 -17.32 -6.98
CA TYR A 187 -15.92 -17.83 -5.62
C TYR A 187 -17.09 -17.45 -4.72
N LEU A 188 -17.59 -16.21 -4.85
CA LEU A 188 -18.81 -15.79 -4.17
C LEU A 188 -19.99 -16.70 -4.51
N TYR A 189 -20.22 -16.93 -5.80
CA TYR A 189 -21.31 -17.78 -6.26
C TYR A 189 -21.19 -19.23 -5.74
N GLN A 190 -19.98 -19.81 -5.78
CA GLN A 190 -19.72 -21.17 -5.31
C GLN A 190 -19.88 -21.30 -3.78
N ASP A 191 -19.66 -20.25 -3.03
CA ASP A 191 -19.83 -20.20 -1.56
C ASP A 191 -21.25 -19.78 -1.15
N GLY A 192 -22.13 -19.47 -2.10
CA GLY A 192 -23.53 -19.13 -1.87
C GLY A 192 -23.79 -17.67 -1.54
N TYR A 193 -22.79 -16.79 -1.70
CA TYR A 193 -22.99 -15.33 -1.63
C TYR A 193 -23.62 -14.79 -2.93
N SER A 194 -24.30 -13.65 -2.80
CA SER A 194 -24.76 -12.91 -3.98
C SER A 194 -23.58 -12.22 -4.66
N THR A 195 -23.48 -12.36 -5.97
CA THR A 195 -22.49 -11.62 -6.78
C THR A 195 -22.79 -10.13 -6.86
N GLU A 196 -23.98 -9.67 -6.43
CA GLU A 196 -24.30 -8.25 -6.28
C GLU A 196 -23.38 -7.53 -5.29
N GLY A 197 -22.80 -8.25 -4.33
CA GLY A 197 -21.78 -7.71 -3.41
C GLY A 197 -20.62 -7.06 -4.14
N MET A 198 -20.13 -7.68 -5.23
CA MET A 198 -19.05 -7.12 -6.05
C MET A 198 -19.43 -5.76 -6.66
N MET A 199 -20.66 -5.67 -7.18
CA MET A 199 -21.19 -4.43 -7.75
C MET A 199 -21.28 -3.30 -6.73
N LYS A 200 -21.75 -3.63 -5.52
CA LYS A 200 -21.88 -2.66 -4.42
C LYS A 200 -20.51 -2.13 -4.01
N VAL A 201 -19.52 -3.02 -3.87
CA VAL A 201 -18.13 -2.62 -3.57
C VAL A 201 -17.59 -1.68 -4.63
N LEU A 202 -17.71 -2.02 -5.92
CA LEU A 202 -17.25 -1.15 -7.01
C LEU A 202 -17.96 0.21 -7.01
N SER A 203 -19.27 0.25 -6.69
CA SER A 203 -20.01 1.51 -6.54
C SER A 203 -19.46 2.34 -5.38
N VAL A 204 -19.26 1.75 -4.20
CA VAL A 204 -18.66 2.43 -3.05
C VAL A 204 -17.29 3.01 -3.40
N LEU A 205 -16.46 2.24 -4.07
CA LEU A 205 -15.14 2.70 -4.50
C LEU A 205 -15.25 3.86 -5.50
N LYS A 206 -16.18 3.78 -6.46
CA LYS A 206 -16.40 4.88 -7.43
C LYS A 206 -16.86 6.17 -6.74
N ASP A 207 -17.77 6.07 -5.77
CA ASP A 207 -18.25 7.22 -5.01
C ASP A 207 -17.11 7.87 -4.20
N GLN A 208 -16.20 7.06 -3.63
CA GLN A 208 -15.01 7.56 -2.95
C GLN A 208 -14.03 8.25 -3.91
N GLU A 209 -13.86 7.74 -5.12
CA GLU A 209 -13.04 8.38 -6.16
C GLU A 209 -13.61 9.76 -6.52
N ILE A 210 -14.92 9.84 -6.76
CA ILE A 210 -15.62 11.09 -7.09
C ILE A 210 -15.47 12.09 -5.94
N TYR A 211 -15.72 11.65 -4.70
CA TYR A 211 -15.61 12.48 -3.51
C TYR A 211 -14.18 13.02 -3.33
N SER A 212 -13.17 12.17 -3.50
CA SER A 212 -11.77 12.57 -3.37
C SER A 212 -11.37 13.61 -4.42
N LYS A 213 -11.84 13.45 -5.67
CA LYS A 213 -11.61 14.42 -6.75
C LYS A 213 -12.27 15.77 -6.46
N GLU A 214 -13.51 15.74 -5.97
CA GLU A 214 -14.25 16.95 -5.63
C GLU A 214 -13.59 17.69 -4.46
N LEU A 215 -13.16 16.95 -3.44
CA LEU A 215 -12.45 17.52 -2.29
C LEU A 215 -11.11 18.16 -2.69
N ALA A 216 -10.35 17.50 -3.57
CA ALA A 216 -9.10 18.03 -4.12
C ALA A 216 -9.36 19.34 -4.89
N LYS A 217 -10.39 19.36 -5.73
CA LYS A 217 -10.81 20.56 -6.46
C LYS A 217 -11.20 21.71 -5.54
N GLN A 218 -11.98 21.45 -4.49
CA GLN A 218 -12.37 22.46 -3.49
C GLN A 218 -11.16 23.03 -2.74
N ARG A 219 -10.13 22.21 -2.51
CA ARG A 219 -8.89 22.60 -1.86
C ARG A 219 -7.88 23.21 -2.82
N GLY A 220 -8.22 23.26 -4.12
CA GLY A 220 -7.31 23.71 -5.17
C GLY A 220 -6.06 22.83 -5.31
N GLN A 221 -6.18 21.55 -4.99
CA GLN A 221 -5.10 20.55 -5.11
C GLN A 221 -5.32 19.71 -6.38
N GLU A 222 -4.22 19.23 -6.97
CA GLU A 222 -4.35 18.12 -7.93
C GLU A 222 -4.95 16.92 -7.20
N PRO A 223 -5.89 16.19 -7.83
CA PRO A 223 -6.40 14.96 -7.25
C PRO A 223 -5.23 14.05 -6.94
N ILE A 224 -5.02 13.76 -5.67
CA ILE A 224 -4.02 12.79 -5.28
C ILE A 224 -4.47 11.47 -5.90
N ASN A 225 -3.61 10.83 -6.70
CA ASN A 225 -3.76 9.41 -6.96
C ASN A 225 -3.71 8.74 -5.58
N TYR A 226 -4.88 8.45 -5.05
CA TYR A 226 -5.09 7.97 -3.70
C TYR A 226 -4.16 6.77 -3.48
N HIS A 227 -3.31 6.83 -2.45
CA HIS A 227 -2.46 5.71 -2.04
C HIS A 227 -3.30 4.60 -1.37
N GLY A 228 -4.44 4.30 -1.91
CA GLY A 228 -5.36 3.30 -1.43
C GLY A 228 -5.71 2.34 -2.57
N ILE A 229 -6.88 1.73 -2.45
CA ILE A 229 -7.38 0.72 -3.39
C ILE A 229 -7.35 1.17 -4.87
N PHE A 230 -7.44 2.47 -5.17
CA PHE A 230 -7.36 2.98 -6.54
C PHE A 230 -5.96 3.00 -7.13
N ALA A 231 -4.93 3.00 -6.28
CA ALA A 231 -3.54 2.89 -6.74
C ALA A 231 -3.18 1.45 -7.06
N SER A 232 -3.68 0.50 -6.25
CA SER A 232 -3.50 -0.94 -6.46
C SER A 232 -4.51 -1.54 -7.44
N HIS A 233 -5.76 -1.02 -7.46
CA HIS A 233 -6.89 -1.53 -8.25
C HIS A 233 -7.59 -0.37 -8.99
N PRO A 234 -7.07 0.08 -10.13
CA PRO A 234 -7.67 1.21 -10.85
C PRO A 234 -9.14 0.98 -11.15
N SER A 235 -10.00 1.89 -10.70
CA SER A 235 -11.41 1.87 -11.06
C SER A 235 -11.57 2.13 -12.55
N ASN A 236 -12.48 1.38 -13.19
CA ASN A 236 -12.74 1.52 -14.60
C ASN A 236 -14.23 1.30 -14.86
N ASP A 237 -14.86 2.25 -15.52
CA ASP A 237 -16.28 2.15 -15.91
C ASP A 237 -16.54 0.88 -16.75
N LYS A 238 -15.51 0.34 -17.40
CA LYS A 238 -15.57 -0.93 -18.13
C LYS A 238 -15.66 -2.12 -17.19
N ARG A 239 -14.89 -2.15 -16.07
CA ARG A 239 -15.01 -3.19 -15.04
C ARG A 239 -16.44 -3.29 -14.53
N LEU A 240 -17.01 -2.15 -14.15
CA LEU A 240 -18.39 -2.07 -13.67
C LEU A 240 -19.38 -2.62 -14.72
N LYS A 241 -19.18 -2.31 -15.99
CA LYS A 241 -20.05 -2.76 -17.08
C LYS A 241 -19.89 -4.26 -17.36
N GLU A 242 -18.68 -4.80 -17.40
CA GLU A 242 -18.40 -6.21 -17.66
C GLU A 242 -18.93 -7.09 -16.52
N ILE A 243 -18.74 -6.67 -15.26
CA ILE A 243 -19.32 -7.36 -14.10
C ILE A 243 -20.85 -7.32 -14.12
N LEU A 244 -21.46 -6.21 -14.54
CA LEU A 244 -22.92 -6.11 -14.73
C LEU A 244 -23.44 -7.17 -15.71
N GLU A 245 -22.73 -7.41 -16.80
CA GLU A 245 -23.09 -8.41 -17.79
C GLU A 245 -22.93 -9.83 -17.22
N GLU A 246 -21.85 -10.13 -16.50
CA GLU A 246 -21.60 -11.43 -15.88
C GLU A 246 -22.53 -11.75 -14.71
N VAL A 247 -22.75 -10.79 -13.81
CA VAL A 247 -23.68 -10.91 -12.68
C VAL A 247 -25.09 -11.23 -13.18
N ASN A 248 -25.54 -10.57 -14.25
CA ASN A 248 -26.85 -10.85 -14.86
C ASN A 248 -26.95 -12.28 -15.43
N ILE A 249 -25.84 -12.87 -15.88
CA ILE A 249 -25.81 -14.23 -16.44
C ILE A 249 -25.79 -15.27 -15.31
N LYS A 250 -25.11 -15.01 -14.20
CA LYS A 250 -24.93 -15.93 -13.06
C LYS A 250 -25.92 -15.73 -11.90
N ASN A 251 -26.87 -14.78 -12.04
CA ASN A 251 -27.76 -14.37 -10.95
C ASN A 251 -28.70 -15.50 -10.49
N LYS A 252 -28.22 -16.31 -9.53
CA LYS A 252 -29.10 -17.03 -8.60
C LYS A 252 -28.99 -16.30 -7.27
N LYS A 253 -30.14 -15.88 -6.73
CA LYS A 253 -30.24 -15.29 -5.39
C LYS A 253 -29.53 -16.22 -4.39
N GLY A 254 -28.31 -15.82 -3.97
CA GLY A 254 -27.72 -16.34 -2.76
C GLY A 254 -28.63 -15.99 -1.59
N ALA A 255 -28.64 -16.79 -0.54
CA ALA A 255 -29.32 -16.43 0.68
C ALA A 255 -28.73 -15.11 1.20
N GLU A 256 -29.57 -14.07 1.33
CA GLU A 256 -29.13 -12.82 1.96
C GLU A 256 -28.67 -13.13 3.40
N LYS A 257 -27.36 -13.26 3.58
CA LYS A 257 -26.78 -13.20 4.92
C LYS A 257 -26.98 -11.77 5.41
N THR A 258 -27.68 -11.62 6.52
CA THR A 258 -28.34 -10.37 6.92
C THR A 258 -27.34 -9.24 7.16
N LYS A 259 -27.66 -8.04 6.67
CA LYS A 259 -26.91 -6.79 6.92
C LYS A 259 -26.67 -6.52 8.42
N ALA A 260 -27.61 -6.93 9.28
CA ALA A 260 -27.54 -6.75 10.72
C ALA A 260 -26.31 -7.42 11.33
N ASP A 261 -25.96 -8.62 10.88
CA ASP A 261 -24.84 -9.38 11.42
C ASP A 261 -23.49 -8.70 11.15
N TYR A 262 -23.35 -8.05 9.97
CA TYR A 262 -22.10 -7.34 9.63
C TYR A 262 -21.85 -6.14 10.57
N PHE A 263 -22.85 -5.30 10.78
CA PHE A 263 -22.71 -4.13 11.65
C PHE A 263 -22.47 -4.51 13.12
N GLU A 264 -23.03 -5.64 13.57
CA GLU A 264 -22.71 -6.18 14.89
C GLU A 264 -21.23 -6.59 14.99
N LYS A 265 -20.66 -7.17 13.91
CA LYS A 265 -19.25 -7.60 13.88
C LYS A 265 -18.24 -6.45 13.85
N ILE A 266 -18.59 -5.34 13.21
CA ILE A 266 -17.72 -4.15 13.18
C ILE A 266 -18.07 -3.11 14.26
N ASN A 267 -19.07 -3.41 15.12
CA ASN A 267 -19.47 -2.49 16.17
C ASN A 267 -18.31 -2.23 17.15
N GLY A 268 -18.01 -0.96 17.39
CA GLY A 268 -16.86 -0.55 18.21
C GLY A 268 -15.53 -0.44 17.46
N MET A 269 -15.47 -0.84 16.18
CA MET A 269 -14.29 -0.64 15.35
C MET A 269 -14.01 0.87 15.20
N VAL A 270 -12.75 1.26 15.39
CA VAL A 270 -12.32 2.66 15.30
C VAL A 270 -12.53 3.18 13.88
N TYR A 271 -13.24 4.30 13.74
CA TYR A 271 -13.42 5.00 12.47
C TYR A 271 -12.40 6.15 12.35
N GLY A 272 -11.73 6.26 11.20
CA GLY A 272 -10.71 7.29 10.98
C GLY A 272 -9.37 7.00 11.68
N ASP A 273 -8.69 8.02 12.13
CA ASP A 273 -7.41 7.89 12.83
C ASP A 273 -7.59 7.23 14.21
N SER A 274 -6.58 6.49 14.67
CA SER A 274 -6.53 5.91 16.01
C SER A 274 -5.63 6.71 16.96
N GLU A 275 -5.91 6.68 18.26
CA GLU A 275 -5.05 7.32 19.26
C GLU A 275 -3.63 6.74 19.27
N GLU A 276 -3.49 5.46 18.96
CA GLU A 276 -2.21 4.74 18.91
C GLU A 276 -1.33 5.19 17.74
N SER A 277 -1.95 5.56 16.61
CA SER A 277 -1.24 6.03 15.41
C SER A 277 -1.16 7.56 15.34
N GLY A 278 -1.88 8.25 16.23
CA GLY A 278 -2.04 9.70 16.22
C GLY A 278 -3.23 10.17 15.40
N VAL A 279 -3.83 11.27 15.82
CA VAL A 279 -5.10 11.81 15.32
C VAL A 279 -4.89 13.13 14.60
N ARG A 280 -5.41 13.25 13.38
CA ARG A 280 -5.45 14.48 12.60
C ARG A 280 -6.75 15.24 12.88
N LYS A 281 -6.66 16.52 13.17
CA LYS A 281 -7.82 17.40 13.36
C LYS A 281 -7.58 18.73 12.64
N GLY A 282 -8.12 18.86 11.45
CA GLY A 282 -7.86 20.02 10.59
C GLY A 282 -6.39 20.08 10.18
N ASN A 283 -5.69 21.13 10.58
CA ASN A 283 -4.25 21.31 10.36
C ASN A 283 -3.38 20.92 11.56
N GLU A 284 -3.96 20.20 12.52
CA GLU A 284 -3.28 19.76 13.74
C GLU A 284 -3.13 18.22 13.76
N PHE A 285 -2.05 17.77 14.36
CA PHE A 285 -1.76 16.37 14.61
C PHE A 285 -1.43 16.15 16.09
N PHE A 286 -2.06 15.15 16.69
CA PHE A 286 -1.91 14.78 18.08
C PHE A 286 -1.50 13.32 18.18
N HIS A 287 -0.52 13.00 18.99
CA HIS A 287 -0.15 11.63 19.31
C HIS A 287 -0.01 11.47 20.82
N LYS A 288 -0.92 10.73 21.43
CA LYS A 288 -1.04 10.60 22.88
C LYS A 288 0.20 9.98 23.52
N ASP A 289 0.63 8.81 23.05
CA ASP A 289 1.74 8.05 23.65
C ASP A 289 3.09 8.74 23.46
N LEU A 290 3.23 9.53 22.41
CA LEU A 290 4.43 10.34 22.18
C LEU A 290 4.34 11.73 22.85
N ASP A 291 3.20 12.07 23.44
CA ASP A 291 2.92 13.42 23.94
C ASP A 291 3.35 14.47 22.92
N LEU A 292 2.94 14.28 21.67
CA LEU A 292 3.35 15.07 20.53
C LEU A 292 2.16 15.86 19.99
N TYR A 293 2.37 17.14 19.83
CA TYR A 293 1.48 18.05 19.12
C TYR A 293 2.24 18.76 18.02
N LEU A 294 1.70 18.69 16.80
CA LEU A 294 2.24 19.41 15.65
C LEU A 294 1.09 20.16 14.96
N ALA A 295 1.38 21.35 14.48
CA ALA A 295 0.43 22.13 13.67
C ALA A 295 1.10 22.52 12.36
N SER A 296 0.39 22.36 11.26
CA SER A 296 0.81 22.83 9.96
C SER A 296 0.19 24.20 9.63
N PRO A 297 0.74 24.94 8.67
CA PRO A 297 0.04 26.08 8.10
C PRO A 297 -1.34 25.68 7.59
N ASN A 298 -2.26 26.62 7.52
CA ASN A 298 -3.60 26.38 7.00
C ASN A 298 -3.55 25.81 5.58
N ASN A 299 -4.46 24.88 5.28
CA ASN A 299 -4.59 24.19 4.00
C ASN A 299 -3.45 23.21 3.65
N TRP A 300 -2.48 22.99 4.52
CA TRP A 300 -1.55 21.90 4.33
C TRP A 300 -2.23 20.57 4.65
N GLU A 301 -1.93 19.57 3.86
CA GLU A 301 -2.38 18.21 4.10
C GLU A 301 -1.48 17.51 5.11
N ILE A 302 -2.08 16.77 6.03
CA ILE A 302 -1.35 15.90 6.97
C ILE A 302 -1.54 14.46 6.54
N ILE A 303 -0.45 13.80 6.17
CA ILE A 303 -0.40 12.38 5.85
C ILE A 303 0.28 11.68 7.02
N ASN A 304 -0.47 10.85 7.72
CA ASN A 304 0.03 10.09 8.85
C ASN A 304 0.38 8.67 8.40
N THR A 305 1.64 8.31 8.53
CA THR A 305 2.14 6.95 8.30
C THR A 305 2.76 6.44 9.59
N GLN A 306 2.96 5.16 9.72
CA GLN A 306 3.56 4.59 10.94
C GLN A 306 4.97 5.10 11.27
N LYS A 307 5.72 5.55 10.29
CA LYS A 307 7.11 6.01 10.47
C LYS A 307 7.25 7.50 10.38
N ASN A 308 6.32 8.16 9.67
CA ASN A 308 6.46 9.55 9.32
C ASN A 308 5.12 10.27 9.39
N ILE A 309 5.17 11.51 9.81
CA ILE A 309 4.08 12.47 9.63
C ILE A 309 4.55 13.44 8.55
N ILE A 310 3.81 13.52 7.44
CA ILE A 310 4.17 14.36 6.30
C ILE A 310 3.15 15.50 6.23
N PHE A 311 3.65 16.72 6.27
CA PHE A 311 2.89 17.93 5.99
C PHE A 311 3.21 18.35 4.55
N ARG A 312 2.20 18.50 3.71
CA ARG A 312 2.35 18.83 2.29
C ARG A 312 1.60 20.11 1.97
N ALA A 313 2.31 21.08 1.38
CA ALA A 313 1.70 22.33 0.94
C ALA A 313 0.76 22.13 -0.25
N PRO A 314 -0.35 22.90 -0.34
CA PRO A 314 -1.18 22.91 -1.54
C PRO A 314 -0.43 23.59 -2.69
N PHE A 315 -0.60 23.10 -3.91
CA PHE A 315 -0.03 23.67 -5.15
C PHE A 315 1.49 23.81 -5.22
N SER A 316 2.24 23.22 -4.29
CA SER A 316 3.68 23.33 -4.18
C SER A 316 4.30 21.96 -3.94
N LYS A 317 5.61 21.82 -4.23
CA LYS A 317 6.40 20.65 -3.84
C LYS A 317 6.90 20.75 -2.41
N ALA A 318 6.61 21.86 -1.72
CA ALA A 318 7.04 22.05 -0.34
C ALA A 318 6.37 21.02 0.57
N MET A 319 7.19 20.33 1.35
CA MET A 319 6.73 19.36 2.33
C MET A 319 7.65 19.36 3.55
N LEU A 320 7.08 18.99 4.69
CA LEU A 320 7.82 18.70 5.91
C LEU A 320 7.56 17.23 6.29
N ASN A 321 8.62 16.46 6.36
CA ASN A 321 8.58 15.09 6.86
C ASN A 321 9.08 15.07 8.30
N VAL A 322 8.28 14.54 9.21
CA VAL A 322 8.62 14.34 10.62
C VAL A 322 8.74 12.86 10.90
N SER A 323 9.88 12.43 11.42
CA SER A 323 10.14 11.04 11.80
C SER A 323 10.75 10.94 13.20
N LEU A 324 10.70 9.74 13.76
CA LEU A 324 11.15 9.45 15.11
C LEU A 324 12.17 8.31 15.09
N GLU A 325 13.32 8.51 15.75
CA GLU A 325 14.33 7.48 15.95
C GLU A 325 14.71 7.36 17.43
N ASP A 326 15.22 6.19 17.80
CA ASP A 326 15.80 5.98 19.13
C ASP A 326 17.20 6.58 19.21
N LEU A 327 17.48 7.30 20.30
CA LEU A 327 18.81 7.80 20.59
C LEU A 327 19.70 6.64 21.12
N ASN A 328 20.45 6.06 20.21
CA ASN A 328 21.29 4.88 20.50
C ASN A 328 22.74 5.24 20.92
N PHE A 329 23.14 6.49 20.76
CA PHE A 329 24.48 6.96 21.04
C PHE A 329 24.46 8.16 22.00
N ARG A 330 25.54 8.35 22.78
CA ARG A 330 25.74 9.58 23.54
C ARG A 330 26.35 10.64 22.63
N GLU A 331 25.49 11.35 21.93
CA GLU A 331 25.87 12.43 21.03
C GLU A 331 24.98 13.64 21.25
N THR A 332 25.47 14.81 20.90
CA THR A 332 24.69 16.06 20.88
C THR A 332 23.88 16.15 19.57
N PRO A 333 22.81 16.99 19.53
CA PRO A 333 22.08 17.20 18.28
C PRO A 333 22.96 17.65 17.11
N LYS A 334 24.00 18.44 17.38
CA LYS A 334 24.97 18.87 16.38
C LYS A 334 25.84 17.72 15.87
N GLU A 335 26.37 16.88 16.76
CA GLU A 335 27.16 15.70 16.38
C GLU A 335 26.31 14.68 15.60
N TYR A 336 25.07 14.46 16.00
CA TYR A 336 24.12 13.66 15.24
C TYR A 336 23.95 14.20 13.81
N MET A 337 23.72 15.52 13.67
CA MET A 337 23.54 16.14 12.36
C MET A 337 24.80 16.02 11.50
N GLN A 338 25.99 16.16 12.10
CA GLN A 338 27.28 15.96 11.41
C GLN A 338 27.45 14.53 10.88
N ARG A 339 26.90 13.56 11.57
CA ARG A 339 26.94 12.14 11.17
C ARG A 339 25.96 11.82 10.06
N VAL A 340 24.73 12.35 10.09
CA VAL A 340 23.67 11.97 9.14
C VAL A 340 23.60 12.87 7.91
N ALA A 341 24.06 14.11 8.00
CA ALA A 341 24.03 15.09 6.92
C ALA A 341 25.46 15.43 6.45
N SER A 342 25.90 14.81 5.37
CA SER A 342 27.20 15.14 4.77
C SER A 342 27.13 16.48 4.04
N GLY A 343 28.04 17.42 4.39
CA GLY A 343 28.26 18.64 3.62
C GLY A 343 27.27 19.78 3.88
N PHE A 344 26.73 19.89 5.09
CA PHE A 344 25.88 21.05 5.42
C PHE A 344 26.70 22.34 5.60
N SER A 345 26.15 23.44 5.12
CA SER A 345 26.65 24.79 5.41
C SER A 345 25.88 25.34 6.59
N LYS A 346 26.53 26.13 7.45
CA LYS A 346 25.95 26.85 8.59
C LYS A 346 24.69 26.25 9.22
N GLY A 347 24.85 25.68 10.41
CA GLY A 347 23.73 25.25 11.24
C GLY A 347 23.63 26.08 12.50
N GLU A 348 22.50 25.99 13.18
CA GLU A 348 22.15 26.74 14.38
C GLU A 348 21.62 25.80 15.46
N ASP A 349 22.00 26.06 16.70
CA ASP A 349 21.43 25.36 17.85
C ASP A 349 19.96 25.80 18.03
N LEU A 350 19.13 24.81 18.33
CA LEU A 350 17.71 25.00 18.64
C LEU A 350 17.43 24.71 20.11
N ASN A 351 16.52 25.50 20.69
CA ASN A 351 15.90 25.20 21.97
C ASN A 351 14.40 25.44 21.84
N ILE A 352 13.64 24.33 21.80
CA ILE A 352 12.18 24.40 21.67
C ILE A 352 11.57 23.75 22.91
N ASN A 353 10.85 24.51 23.70
CA ASN A 353 10.23 24.05 24.95
C ASN A 353 11.22 23.38 25.92
N GLY A 354 12.49 23.86 25.94
CA GLY A 354 13.55 23.28 26.79
C GLY A 354 14.28 22.08 26.17
N TYR A 355 13.83 21.57 25.06
CA TYR A 355 14.50 20.49 24.33
C TYR A 355 15.60 21.04 23.42
N LYS A 356 16.78 20.43 23.52
CA LYS A 356 17.93 20.80 22.70
C LYS A 356 17.79 20.23 21.30
N GLY A 357 18.14 21.02 20.30
CA GLY A 357 18.11 20.62 18.90
C GLY A 357 19.20 21.30 18.09
N TYR A 358 19.21 21.00 16.80
CA TYR A 358 20.09 21.61 15.82
C TYR A 358 19.38 21.64 14.47
N THR A 359 19.58 22.73 13.70
CA THR A 359 19.05 22.84 12.33
C THR A 359 20.16 23.25 11.37
N CYS A 360 20.05 22.81 10.13
CA CYS A 360 20.98 23.18 9.06
C CYS A 360 20.32 23.12 7.68
N LEU A 361 20.95 23.75 6.69
CA LEU A 361 20.61 23.63 5.28
C LEU A 361 21.58 22.66 4.61
N VAL A 362 21.05 21.72 3.85
CA VAL A 362 21.82 20.73 3.08
C VAL A 362 21.48 20.89 1.60
N ARG A 363 22.50 20.94 0.77
CA ARG A 363 22.34 20.89 -0.68
C ARG A 363 22.59 19.45 -1.14
N GLU A 364 21.61 18.85 -1.79
CA GLU A 364 21.75 17.52 -2.37
C GLU A 364 22.60 17.52 -3.64
N ARG A 365 22.99 16.33 -4.06
CA ARG A 365 23.71 16.14 -5.35
C ARG A 365 22.89 16.57 -6.57
N THR A 366 21.57 16.56 -6.45
CA THR A 366 20.61 17.04 -7.46
C THR A 366 20.55 18.55 -7.56
N GLY A 367 21.14 19.29 -6.59
CA GLY A 367 21.08 20.74 -6.47
C GLY A 367 19.92 21.21 -5.56
N GLU A 368 19.01 20.34 -5.17
CA GLU A 368 17.89 20.65 -4.29
C GLU A 368 18.37 21.03 -2.88
N MET A 369 17.67 22.00 -2.29
CA MET A 369 17.93 22.46 -0.92
C MET A 369 16.94 21.81 0.04
N ARG A 370 17.46 21.30 1.15
CA ARG A 370 16.64 20.77 2.25
C ARG A 370 17.01 21.47 3.56
N ARG A 371 16.01 21.76 4.37
CA ARG A 371 16.23 22.13 5.76
C ARG A 371 16.08 20.90 6.63
N LEU A 372 17.10 20.57 7.37
CA LEU A 372 17.08 19.51 8.37
C LEU A 372 17.04 20.15 9.76
N ALA A 373 16.21 19.60 10.64
CA ALA A 373 16.24 19.93 12.05
C ALA A 373 16.06 18.66 12.88
N VAL A 374 16.66 18.62 14.06
CA VAL A 374 16.49 17.56 15.03
C VAL A 374 16.23 18.15 16.41
N LEU A 375 15.37 17.47 17.18
CA LEU A 375 15.11 17.75 18.59
C LEU A 375 15.34 16.47 19.38
N PHE A 376 16.08 16.57 20.47
CA PHE A 376 16.31 15.47 21.39
C PHE A 376 15.38 15.59 22.59
N ARG A 377 14.54 14.57 22.79
CA ARG A 377 13.66 14.49 23.95
C ARG A 377 13.80 13.09 24.54
N GLU A 378 14.27 13.02 25.79
CA GLU A 378 14.54 11.77 26.50
C GLU A 378 15.52 10.87 25.73
N ARG A 379 15.04 9.72 25.25
CA ARG A 379 15.81 8.75 24.43
C ARG A 379 15.37 8.73 22.98
N LYS A 380 14.68 9.78 22.52
CA LYS A 380 14.14 9.90 21.16
C LYS A 380 14.73 11.11 20.43
N ILE A 381 14.89 10.92 19.14
CA ILE A 381 15.31 11.95 18.19
C ILE A 381 14.13 12.22 17.26
N TYR A 382 13.56 13.42 17.34
CA TYR A 382 12.58 13.91 16.39
C TYR A 382 13.31 14.56 15.24
N GLN A 383 13.14 14.03 14.05
CA GLN A 383 13.76 14.55 12.83
C GLN A 383 12.73 15.30 12.00
N PHE A 384 13.08 16.45 11.50
CA PHE A 384 12.28 17.29 10.63
C PHE A 384 13.05 17.52 9.34
N VAL A 385 12.50 17.08 8.21
CA VAL A 385 13.09 17.22 6.88
C VAL A 385 12.17 18.06 6.02
N GLY A 386 12.51 19.34 5.84
CA GLY A 386 11.79 20.28 5.00
C GLY A 386 12.35 20.27 3.57
N TYR A 387 11.48 20.10 2.59
CA TYR A 387 11.75 20.22 1.15
C TYR A 387 11.20 21.57 0.69
N LEU A 388 12.06 22.38 0.08
CA LEU A 388 11.71 23.72 -0.41
C LEU A 388 11.53 23.66 -1.93
N ASP A 389 10.48 24.30 -2.43
CA ASP A 389 10.43 24.63 -3.84
C ASP A 389 11.35 25.84 -4.09
N GLU A 390 12.15 25.81 -5.18
CA GLU A 390 13.06 26.94 -5.50
C GLU A 390 12.33 28.28 -5.70
N GLN A 391 11.01 28.25 -5.92
CA GLN A 391 10.17 29.43 -6.10
C GLN A 391 9.64 30.02 -4.77
N GLU A 392 9.72 29.27 -3.67
CA GLU A 392 9.21 29.69 -2.34
C GLU A 392 10.37 29.87 -1.35
N LYS A 393 11.24 30.87 -1.58
CA LYS A 393 12.41 31.12 -0.73
C LYS A 393 12.13 31.76 0.63
N ASP A 394 10.88 32.07 0.94
CA ASP A 394 10.49 32.84 2.13
C ASP A 394 9.82 32.00 3.25
N PHE A 395 10.11 30.71 3.32
CA PHE A 395 9.70 29.83 4.43
C PHE A 395 10.82 29.56 5.40
#